data_3475c0a82a3ff84ce5d427352d8e2f16
#
_entry.id   3475c0a82a3ff84ce5d427352d8e2f16
#
_cell.length_a   1.000
_cell.length_b   1.000
_cell.length_c   1.000
_cell.angle_alpha   90.00
_cell.angle_beta   90.00
_cell.angle_gamma   90.00
#
_symmetry.space_group_name_H-M   'P 1'
#
loop_
_entity.id
_entity.type
_entity.pdbx_description
1 polymer ?
#
loop_
_entity_poly.entity_id
_entity_poly.type
_entity_poly.pdbx_seq_one_letter_code
_entity_poly.pdbx_strand_id
1 'polypeptide(L)'
;GGRKLIRVIDNGAGMSAEDLALSVERHATSKLPDGDLSNIATLGFRGEALPSIGSVAQLSIDAREQGADIGHSIRVEAGAKGAVQPSAWPRGARIEVRDLFAATPARLKFLKSPRAEAQAVADIVRRIALAHHDVSFTLSGDHLTTLAFRATNDDAKGFADRVAQVLGRDFIDNALLIEAEREDMRLTGFAGLPTWHRATAAMQYVFVNGRPVRDKLLAGAVRGAYIDFLPAGRHAALALYLECDPREVDVNVHPAKAEVRFRDPGLVRGLVVGGLKSAITNAGHRAADSARAAIAAMQGRAGVFQSPPPRSSADWDWRASPAAPSGFGEARQAAFDVGDVA
;
A
#
# COMPACT_ATOMS: atom_id res chain seq x y z
N GLY A 1 -0.15 -17.62 -12.09
CA GLY A 1 -1.09 -17.02 -11.17
C GLY A 1 -1.56 -17.94 -10.06
N GLY A 2 -0.67 -18.77 -9.45
CA GLY A 2 -0.99 -19.56 -8.24
C GLY A 2 -1.85 -20.83 -8.45
N ARG A 3 -2.38 -21.06 -9.65
CA ARG A 3 -3.23 -22.23 -9.92
C ARG A 3 -2.45 -23.54 -9.89
N LYS A 4 -1.27 -23.57 -10.52
CA LYS A 4 -0.42 -24.77 -10.59
C LYS A 4 0.46 -24.93 -9.37
N LEU A 5 1.00 -23.82 -8.85
CA LEU A 5 1.90 -23.81 -7.71
C LEU A 5 1.82 -22.48 -6.98
N ILE A 6 1.64 -22.56 -5.66
CA ILE A 6 1.95 -21.52 -4.69
C ILE A 6 2.98 -22.10 -3.74
N ARG A 7 4.13 -21.46 -3.62
CA ARG A 7 5.19 -21.87 -2.70
C ARG A 7 5.55 -20.72 -1.79
N VAL A 8 5.54 -20.94 -0.50
CA VAL A 8 5.99 -20.00 0.51
C VAL A 8 7.15 -20.64 1.26
N ILE A 9 8.26 -19.95 1.39
CA ILE A 9 9.44 -20.39 2.14
C ILE A 9 9.77 -19.30 3.13
N ASP A 10 9.96 -19.66 4.38
CA ASP A 10 10.42 -18.79 5.44
C ASP A 10 11.60 -19.36 6.21
N ASN A 11 12.32 -18.51 6.90
CA ASN A 11 13.42 -18.84 7.79
C ASN A 11 13.05 -18.61 9.27
N GLY A 12 11.77 -18.71 9.60
CA GLY A 12 11.21 -18.47 10.92
C GLY A 12 11.53 -19.56 11.95
N ALA A 13 10.66 -19.69 12.94
CA ALA A 13 10.82 -20.66 14.04
C ALA A 13 10.73 -22.13 13.57
N GLY A 14 10.05 -22.36 12.44
CA GLY A 14 9.73 -23.72 11.97
C GLY A 14 8.62 -24.37 12.81
N MET A 15 8.54 -25.69 12.73
CA MET A 15 7.55 -26.50 13.47
C MET A 15 8.19 -27.82 13.91
N SER A 16 7.82 -28.31 15.10
CA SER A 16 8.11 -29.67 15.55
C SER A 16 7.31 -30.70 14.74
N ALA A 17 7.59 -32.00 14.91
CA ALA A 17 6.80 -33.06 14.27
C ALA A 17 5.33 -33.03 14.73
N GLU A 18 5.10 -32.74 16.01
CA GLU A 18 3.77 -32.64 16.62
C GLU A 18 3.00 -31.44 16.10
N ASP A 19 3.63 -30.25 16.09
CA ASP A 19 3.04 -29.04 15.55
C ASP A 19 2.72 -29.18 14.06
N LEU A 20 3.60 -29.84 13.31
CA LEU A 20 3.38 -30.11 11.90
C LEU A 20 2.16 -30.99 11.67
N ALA A 21 1.98 -32.05 12.46
CA ALA A 21 0.78 -32.88 12.42
C ALA A 21 -0.49 -32.07 12.75
N LEU A 22 -0.42 -31.25 13.81
CA LEU A 22 -1.54 -30.40 14.24
C LEU A 22 -1.86 -29.29 13.23
N SER A 23 -0.87 -28.79 12.49
CA SER A 23 -1.04 -27.68 11.53
C SER A 23 -2.06 -27.97 10.43
N VAL A 24 -2.30 -29.23 10.11
CA VAL A 24 -3.28 -29.71 9.11
C VAL A 24 -4.57 -30.25 9.73
N GLU A 25 -4.71 -30.15 11.07
CA GLU A 25 -5.95 -30.45 11.78
C GLU A 25 -6.86 -29.21 11.82
N ARG A 26 -8.19 -29.45 11.78
CA ARG A 26 -9.15 -28.35 11.94
C ARG A 26 -9.19 -27.90 13.40
N HIS A 27 -9.28 -26.59 13.58
CA HIS A 27 -9.37 -25.92 14.90
C HIS A 27 -8.12 -26.05 15.77
N ALA A 28 -7.03 -26.64 15.26
CA ALA A 28 -5.76 -26.66 15.94
C ALA A 28 -4.99 -25.34 15.66
N THR A 29 -4.66 -24.59 16.70
CA THR A 29 -3.89 -23.37 16.60
C THR A 29 -3.02 -23.16 17.83
N SER A 30 -1.74 -22.83 17.64
CA SER A 30 -0.82 -22.40 18.68
C SER A 30 -0.91 -20.88 18.97
N LYS A 31 -1.79 -20.17 18.25
CA LYS A 31 -1.84 -18.69 18.24
C LYS A 31 -2.93 -18.09 19.12
N LEU A 32 -3.66 -18.90 19.84
CA LEU A 32 -4.66 -18.52 20.85
C LEU A 32 -4.47 -19.40 22.09
N PRO A 33 -3.45 -19.11 22.93
CA PRO A 33 -3.16 -19.94 24.11
C PRO A 33 -4.35 -20.05 25.06
N ASP A 34 -5.12 -18.97 25.22
CA ASP A 34 -6.22 -18.87 26.17
C ASP A 34 -7.62 -19.00 25.52
N GLY A 35 -7.68 -19.23 24.20
CA GLY A 35 -8.95 -19.29 23.47
C GLY A 35 -9.72 -17.95 23.41
N ASP A 36 -9.13 -16.85 23.87
CA ASP A 36 -9.75 -15.53 23.90
C ASP A 36 -9.79 -14.89 22.51
N LEU A 37 -10.97 -14.91 21.92
CA LEU A 37 -11.24 -14.29 20.62
C LEU A 37 -11.38 -12.76 20.70
N SER A 38 -11.41 -12.18 21.88
CA SER A 38 -11.51 -10.71 22.06
C SER A 38 -10.14 -10.02 21.99
N ASN A 39 -9.04 -10.76 22.13
CA ASN A 39 -7.68 -10.24 22.08
C ASN A 39 -6.83 -10.94 21.02
N ILE A 40 -7.16 -10.70 19.74
CA ILE A 40 -6.48 -11.32 18.59
C ILE A 40 -5.29 -10.46 18.17
N ALA A 41 -4.10 -10.77 18.69
CA ALA A 41 -2.84 -10.11 18.33
C ALA A 41 -2.17 -10.70 17.08
N THR A 42 -2.55 -11.91 16.63
CA THR A 42 -1.90 -12.62 15.51
C THR A 42 -2.71 -12.61 14.23
N LEU A 43 -2.04 -12.64 13.06
CA LEU A 43 -2.72 -12.68 11.75
C LEU A 43 -3.56 -13.94 11.55
N GLY A 44 -3.10 -15.10 12.05
CA GLY A 44 -3.81 -16.38 12.02
C GLY A 44 -4.30 -16.78 13.42
N PHE A 45 -5.55 -17.21 13.58
CA PHE A 45 -6.10 -17.61 14.88
C PHE A 45 -7.15 -18.74 14.82
N ARG A 46 -7.67 -19.09 13.63
CA ARG A 46 -8.76 -20.09 13.52
C ARG A 46 -8.31 -21.54 13.32
N GLY A 47 -7.03 -21.79 12.99
CA GLY A 47 -6.54 -23.14 12.70
C GLY A 47 -7.24 -23.82 11.53
N GLU A 48 -7.76 -23.06 10.54
CA GLU A 48 -8.57 -23.62 9.45
C GLU A 48 -7.95 -23.44 8.06
N ALA A 49 -6.93 -22.59 7.91
CA ALA A 49 -6.41 -22.24 6.59
C ALA A 49 -5.75 -23.41 5.87
N LEU A 50 -4.78 -24.07 6.52
CA LEU A 50 -4.07 -25.21 5.92
C LEU A 50 -4.97 -26.43 5.70
N PRO A 51 -5.84 -26.84 6.65
CA PRO A 51 -6.81 -27.91 6.40
C PRO A 51 -7.75 -27.62 5.23
N SER A 52 -8.24 -26.38 5.11
CA SER A 52 -9.11 -25.98 4.00
C SER A 52 -8.40 -26.00 2.66
N ILE A 53 -7.12 -25.57 2.61
CA ILE A 53 -6.28 -25.66 1.41
C ILE A 53 -6.04 -27.12 1.03
N GLY A 54 -5.64 -27.98 1.99
CA GLY A 54 -5.38 -29.38 1.76
C GLY A 54 -6.60 -30.17 1.29
N SER A 55 -7.83 -29.73 1.63
CA SER A 55 -9.07 -30.35 1.15
C SER A 55 -9.35 -30.13 -0.35
N VAL A 56 -8.76 -29.10 -0.97
CA VAL A 56 -9.05 -28.71 -2.37
C VAL A 56 -7.82 -28.68 -3.28
N ALA A 57 -6.66 -29.03 -2.76
CA ALA A 57 -5.38 -29.00 -3.45
C ALA A 57 -4.45 -30.11 -2.92
N GLN A 58 -3.29 -30.27 -3.56
CA GLN A 58 -2.19 -31.01 -2.98
C GLN A 58 -1.37 -30.04 -2.12
N LEU A 59 -1.33 -30.28 -0.82
CA LEU A 59 -0.57 -29.50 0.16
C LEU A 59 0.62 -30.30 0.64
N SER A 60 1.82 -29.74 0.58
CA SER A 60 2.99 -30.29 1.26
C SER A 60 3.61 -29.24 2.17
N ILE A 61 4.04 -29.64 3.34
CA ILE A 61 4.71 -28.81 4.32
C ILE A 61 5.97 -29.52 4.75
N ASP A 62 7.11 -28.84 4.60
CA ASP A 62 8.39 -29.25 5.18
C ASP A 62 8.77 -28.20 6.21
N ALA A 63 9.14 -28.60 7.41
CA ALA A 63 9.53 -27.68 8.47
C ALA A 63 10.61 -28.28 9.34
N ARG A 64 11.47 -27.41 9.89
CA ARG A 64 12.40 -27.74 10.97
C ARG A 64 12.36 -26.68 12.03
N GLU A 65 12.04 -27.08 13.23
CA GLU A 65 12.04 -26.20 14.39
C GLU A 65 13.44 -25.66 14.69
N GLN A 66 13.49 -24.46 15.23
CA GLN A 66 14.75 -23.85 15.65
C GLN A 66 15.39 -24.68 16.77
N GLY A 67 16.62 -25.12 16.57
CA GLY A 67 17.38 -25.95 17.52
C GLY A 67 17.20 -27.47 17.31
N ALA A 68 16.30 -27.91 16.43
CA ALA A 68 16.15 -29.32 16.10
C ALA A 68 17.18 -29.76 15.05
N ASP A 69 17.67 -30.99 15.18
CA ASP A 69 18.64 -31.59 14.24
C ASP A 69 17.96 -32.06 12.94
N ILE A 70 16.71 -32.50 13.03
CA ILE A 70 15.96 -33.14 11.94
C ILE A 70 14.70 -32.34 11.64
N GLY A 71 14.45 -32.07 10.37
CA GLY A 71 13.19 -31.54 9.88
C GLY A 71 12.16 -32.65 9.64
N HIS A 72 10.92 -32.25 9.47
CA HIS A 72 9.79 -33.13 9.20
C HIS A 72 8.96 -32.64 8.02
N SER A 73 8.27 -33.55 7.37
CA SER A 73 7.35 -33.24 6.28
C SER A 73 6.00 -33.94 6.45
N ILE A 74 4.94 -33.29 5.99
CA ILE A 74 3.61 -33.86 5.89
C ILE A 74 3.01 -33.50 4.52
N ARG A 75 2.19 -34.40 3.99
CA ARG A 75 1.44 -34.19 2.74
C ARG A 75 -0.04 -34.41 3.00
N VAL A 76 -0.85 -33.54 2.37
CA VAL A 76 -2.31 -33.67 2.36
C VAL A 76 -2.77 -33.61 0.92
N GLU A 77 -3.54 -34.60 0.48
CA GLU A 77 -4.04 -34.70 -0.88
C GLU A 77 -5.54 -34.92 -0.87
N ALA A 78 -6.29 -33.96 -1.43
CA ALA A 78 -7.75 -33.97 -1.44
C ALA A 78 -8.38 -34.25 -0.05
N GLY A 79 -7.75 -33.76 1.01
CA GLY A 79 -8.19 -33.96 2.40
C GLY A 79 -7.63 -35.20 3.09
N ALA A 80 -7.03 -36.14 2.36
CA ALA A 80 -6.35 -37.31 2.95
C ALA A 80 -4.96 -36.88 3.48
N LYS A 81 -4.71 -37.10 4.77
CA LYS A 81 -3.48 -36.75 5.45
C LYS A 81 -2.51 -37.92 5.44
N GLY A 82 -1.28 -37.68 4.99
CA GLY A 82 -0.19 -38.64 5.12
C GLY A 82 0.42 -38.62 6.53
N ALA A 83 1.26 -39.61 6.82
CA ALA A 83 2.06 -39.61 8.04
C ALA A 83 3.15 -38.56 8.00
N VAL A 84 3.52 -38.01 9.16
CA VAL A 84 4.72 -37.16 9.30
C VAL A 84 5.96 -38.01 9.05
N GLN A 85 6.86 -37.54 8.22
CA GLN A 85 8.10 -38.22 7.84
C GLN A 85 9.30 -37.32 8.08
N PRO A 86 10.48 -37.85 8.39
CA PRO A 86 11.71 -37.08 8.45
C PRO A 86 11.98 -36.36 7.12
N SER A 87 12.56 -35.15 7.18
CA SER A 87 12.91 -34.32 6.03
C SER A 87 14.23 -33.63 6.27
N ALA A 88 15.05 -33.49 5.22
CA ALA A 88 16.31 -32.76 5.28
C ALA A 88 16.13 -31.22 5.14
N TRP A 89 14.94 -30.71 5.48
CA TRP A 89 14.65 -29.27 5.35
C TRP A 89 15.49 -28.44 6.36
N PRO A 90 16.05 -27.28 5.96
CA PRO A 90 16.72 -26.38 6.89
C PRO A 90 15.74 -25.70 7.86
N ARG A 91 16.22 -24.92 8.81
CA ARG A 91 15.41 -24.12 9.72
C ARG A 91 14.35 -23.31 8.98
N GLY A 92 13.14 -23.22 9.56
CA GLY A 92 11.99 -22.53 8.99
C GLY A 92 11.01 -23.50 8.34
N ALA A 93 10.19 -23.01 7.42
CA ALA A 93 9.20 -23.84 6.76
C ALA A 93 9.12 -23.58 5.25
N ARG A 94 8.69 -24.61 4.53
CA ARG A 94 8.26 -24.55 3.14
C ARG A 94 6.84 -25.09 3.03
N ILE A 95 5.94 -24.28 2.50
CA ILE A 95 4.57 -24.67 2.22
C ILE A 95 4.37 -24.63 0.71
N GLU A 96 3.99 -25.77 0.12
CA GLU A 96 3.65 -25.84 -1.30
C GLU A 96 2.19 -26.26 -1.45
N VAL A 97 1.47 -25.51 -2.27
CA VAL A 97 0.11 -25.82 -2.71
C VAL A 97 0.14 -26.04 -4.20
N ARG A 98 -0.16 -27.27 -4.64
CA ARG A 98 -0.17 -27.64 -6.06
C ARG A 98 -1.60 -27.93 -6.50
N ASP A 99 -1.87 -27.63 -7.76
CA ASP A 99 -3.10 -27.94 -8.47
C ASP A 99 -4.35 -27.50 -7.70
N LEU A 100 -4.37 -26.21 -7.33
CA LEU A 100 -5.45 -25.59 -6.58
C LEU A 100 -6.80 -25.82 -7.26
N PHE A 101 -7.77 -26.37 -6.52
CA PHE A 101 -9.12 -26.76 -6.95
C PHE A 101 -9.17 -27.93 -7.94
N ALA A 102 -8.11 -28.76 -8.10
CA ALA A 102 -8.17 -29.97 -8.91
C ALA A 102 -9.28 -30.92 -8.43
N ALA A 103 -9.45 -31.07 -7.11
CA ALA A 103 -10.52 -31.86 -6.50
C ALA A 103 -11.92 -31.23 -6.60
N THR A 104 -12.01 -29.95 -7.01
CA THR A 104 -13.27 -29.20 -7.10
C THR A 104 -13.37 -28.44 -8.42
N PRO A 105 -13.55 -29.10 -9.57
CA PRO A 105 -13.48 -28.47 -10.91
C PRO A 105 -14.47 -27.32 -11.10
N ALA A 106 -15.61 -27.36 -10.42
CA ALA A 106 -16.58 -26.26 -10.45
C ALA A 106 -15.96 -24.94 -9.94
N ARG A 107 -15.07 -24.97 -8.95
CA ARG A 107 -14.39 -23.78 -8.40
C ARG A 107 -13.32 -23.23 -9.34
N LEU A 108 -12.71 -24.08 -10.18
CA LEU A 108 -11.74 -23.61 -11.18
C LEU A 108 -12.33 -22.60 -12.15
N LYS A 109 -13.65 -22.73 -12.46
CA LYS A 109 -14.36 -21.80 -13.36
C LYS A 109 -14.51 -20.39 -12.80
N PHE A 110 -14.38 -20.21 -11.49
CA PHE A 110 -14.47 -18.90 -10.83
C PHE A 110 -13.11 -18.20 -10.66
N LEU A 111 -12.00 -18.88 -10.97
CA LEU A 111 -10.70 -18.22 -10.99
C LEU A 111 -10.65 -17.22 -12.14
N LYS A 112 -10.07 -16.08 -11.86
CA LYS A 112 -9.80 -15.05 -12.85
C LYS A 112 -8.68 -15.49 -13.81
N SER A 113 -8.32 -14.63 -14.75
CA SER A 113 -7.18 -14.88 -15.62
C SER A 113 -5.89 -15.05 -14.78
N PRO A 114 -4.90 -15.83 -15.26
CA PRO A 114 -3.63 -16.02 -14.53
C PRO A 114 -2.93 -14.71 -14.17
N ARG A 115 -3.03 -13.70 -15.02
CA ARG A 115 -2.49 -12.36 -14.76
C ARG A 115 -3.25 -11.64 -13.63
N ALA A 116 -4.58 -11.74 -13.59
CA ALA A 116 -5.38 -11.11 -12.54
C ALA A 116 -5.17 -11.77 -11.18
N GLU A 117 -5.04 -13.12 -11.14
CA GLU A 117 -4.69 -13.84 -9.91
C GLU A 117 -3.27 -13.49 -9.44
N ALA A 118 -2.31 -13.44 -10.35
CA ALA A 118 -0.94 -13.01 -10.04
C ALA A 118 -0.90 -11.60 -9.44
N GLN A 119 -1.67 -10.67 -10.00
CA GLN A 119 -1.77 -9.31 -9.48
C GLN A 119 -2.40 -9.28 -8.08
N ALA A 120 -3.39 -10.11 -7.81
CA ALA A 120 -4.01 -10.23 -6.49
C ALA A 120 -3.00 -10.76 -5.44
N VAL A 121 -2.18 -11.76 -5.82
CA VAL A 121 -1.09 -12.25 -4.97
C VAL A 121 -0.07 -11.15 -4.68
N ALA A 122 0.34 -10.39 -5.72
CA ALA A 122 1.27 -9.28 -5.55
C ALA A 122 0.73 -8.18 -4.60
N ASP A 123 -0.58 -7.88 -4.67
CA ASP A 123 -1.20 -6.91 -3.76
C ASP A 123 -1.22 -7.41 -2.30
N ILE A 124 -1.46 -8.70 -2.07
CA ILE A 124 -1.39 -9.30 -0.73
C ILE A 124 0.04 -9.22 -0.19
N VAL A 125 1.05 -9.56 -1.00
CA VAL A 125 2.46 -9.49 -0.57
C VAL A 125 2.87 -8.05 -0.24
N ARG A 126 2.45 -7.05 -1.03
CA ARG A 126 2.69 -5.64 -0.71
C ARG A 126 2.08 -5.24 0.64
N ARG A 127 0.85 -5.68 0.91
CA ARG A 127 0.16 -5.40 2.19
C ARG A 127 0.89 -6.03 3.37
N ILE A 128 1.28 -7.29 3.25
CA ILE A 128 2.03 -7.97 4.31
C ILE A 128 3.40 -7.31 4.51
N ALA A 129 4.09 -6.94 3.43
CA ALA A 129 5.37 -6.27 3.50
C ALA A 129 5.29 -4.88 4.17
N LEU A 130 4.21 -4.13 3.97
CA LEU A 130 3.96 -2.86 4.67
C LEU A 130 3.64 -3.06 6.15
N ALA A 131 2.99 -4.17 6.52
CA ALA A 131 2.69 -4.50 7.90
C ALA A 131 3.92 -4.98 8.68
N HIS A 132 4.91 -5.57 7.99
CA HIS A 132 6.10 -6.20 8.58
C HIS A 132 7.36 -5.67 7.89
N HIS A 133 7.74 -4.45 8.23
CA HIS A 133 8.89 -3.78 7.60
C HIS A 133 10.24 -4.39 8.02
N ASP A 134 10.29 -5.10 9.14
CA ASP A 134 11.42 -5.86 9.69
C ASP A 134 11.70 -7.18 8.95
N VAL A 135 10.77 -7.63 8.08
CA VAL A 135 10.89 -8.87 7.30
C VAL A 135 11.18 -8.58 5.83
N SER A 136 12.09 -9.35 5.23
CA SER A 136 12.33 -9.32 3.78
C SER A 136 11.32 -10.19 3.04
N PHE A 137 10.81 -9.69 1.90
CA PHE A 137 9.89 -10.43 1.05
C PHE A 137 10.39 -10.47 -0.38
N THR A 138 10.31 -11.64 -1.01
CA THR A 138 10.53 -11.81 -2.44
C THR A 138 9.35 -12.56 -3.03
N LEU A 139 8.78 -12.04 -4.10
CA LEU A 139 7.74 -12.71 -4.88
C LEU A 139 8.18 -12.80 -6.34
N SER A 140 8.18 -14.01 -6.88
CA SER A 140 8.45 -14.28 -8.29
C SER A 140 7.43 -15.26 -8.85
N GLY A 141 7.26 -15.27 -10.14
CA GLY A 141 6.36 -16.20 -10.84
C GLY A 141 5.95 -15.71 -12.22
N ASP A 142 5.25 -16.57 -12.95
CA ASP A 142 4.71 -16.24 -14.26
C ASP A 142 3.70 -15.10 -14.15
N HIS A 143 3.72 -14.20 -15.12
CA HIS A 143 2.84 -13.03 -15.19
C HIS A 143 3.04 -11.98 -14.08
N LEU A 144 4.17 -12.06 -13.35
CA LEU A 144 4.57 -11.11 -12.30
C LEU A 144 5.89 -10.45 -12.65
N THR A 145 6.00 -9.17 -12.40
CA THR A 145 7.32 -8.55 -12.18
C THR A 145 7.78 -8.98 -10.80
N THR A 146 9.01 -9.47 -10.68
CA THR A 146 9.59 -9.86 -9.40
C THR A 146 9.54 -8.69 -8.42
N LEU A 147 8.95 -8.92 -7.26
CA LEU A 147 8.95 -7.98 -6.14
C LEU A 147 10.05 -8.41 -5.17
N ALA A 148 10.83 -7.45 -4.70
CA ALA A 148 11.83 -7.68 -3.66
C ALA A 148 11.77 -6.50 -2.68
N PHE A 149 11.38 -6.78 -1.45
CA PHE A 149 11.31 -5.81 -0.36
C PHE A 149 12.33 -6.25 0.71
N ARG A 150 13.32 -5.43 0.97
CA ARG A 150 14.35 -5.70 1.98
C ARG A 150 13.83 -5.31 3.36
N ALA A 151 14.17 -6.07 4.38
CA ALA A 151 13.95 -5.67 5.76
C ALA A 151 14.57 -4.29 6.03
N THR A 152 13.88 -3.50 6.85
CA THR A 152 14.33 -2.17 7.27
C THR A 152 14.40 -2.13 8.80
N ASN A 153 15.08 -1.13 9.34
CA ASN A 153 15.18 -0.95 10.78
C ASN A 153 13.81 -0.59 11.39
N ASP A 154 13.67 -0.86 12.67
CA ASP A 154 12.48 -0.48 13.45
C ASP A 154 12.62 0.97 13.96
N ASP A 155 12.69 1.90 12.99
CA ASP A 155 12.73 3.34 13.23
C ASP A 155 11.91 4.08 12.15
N ALA A 156 11.68 5.36 12.34
CA ALA A 156 10.90 6.18 11.43
C ALA A 156 11.48 6.19 9.99
N LYS A 157 12.81 6.13 9.86
CA LYS A 157 13.48 6.08 8.57
C LYS A 157 13.27 4.73 7.89
N GLY A 158 13.43 3.62 8.62
CA GLY A 158 13.22 2.28 8.08
C GLY A 158 11.76 2.07 7.68
N PHE A 159 10.83 2.63 8.43
CA PHE A 159 9.42 2.65 8.05
C PHE A 159 9.18 3.41 6.73
N ALA A 160 9.73 4.62 6.58
CA ALA A 160 9.66 5.38 5.34
C ALA A 160 10.32 4.65 4.16
N ASP A 161 11.47 4.02 4.39
CA ASP A 161 12.18 3.22 3.38
C ASP A 161 11.34 2.02 2.91
N ARG A 162 10.60 1.33 3.81
CA ARG A 162 9.68 0.26 3.45
C ARG A 162 8.51 0.80 2.61
N VAL A 163 7.93 1.92 3.00
CA VAL A 163 6.85 2.54 2.23
C VAL A 163 7.36 2.94 0.84
N ALA A 164 8.57 3.48 0.73
CA ALA A 164 9.22 3.79 -0.54
C ALA A 164 9.47 2.54 -1.41
N GLN A 165 9.84 1.40 -0.82
CA GLN A 165 10.00 0.15 -1.56
C GLN A 165 8.69 -0.34 -2.17
N VAL A 166 7.55 -0.14 -1.52
CA VAL A 166 6.24 -0.65 -1.94
C VAL A 166 5.48 0.32 -2.84
N LEU A 167 5.44 1.61 -2.50
CA LEU A 167 4.68 2.64 -3.21
C LEU A 167 5.54 3.44 -4.21
N GLY A 168 6.86 3.33 -4.12
CA GLY A 168 7.81 4.07 -4.93
C GLY A 168 8.42 5.27 -4.19
N ARG A 169 9.64 5.66 -4.58
CA ARG A 169 10.31 6.85 -4.03
C ARG A 169 9.54 8.12 -4.36
N ASP A 170 9.03 8.24 -5.59
CA ASP A 170 8.20 9.38 -6.00
C ASP A 170 6.98 9.59 -5.09
N PHE A 171 6.47 8.50 -4.46
CA PHE A 171 5.40 8.63 -3.48
C PHE A 171 5.90 9.35 -2.21
N ILE A 172 7.02 8.90 -1.63
CA ILE A 172 7.56 9.50 -0.40
C ILE A 172 7.91 10.97 -0.61
N ASP A 173 8.50 11.32 -1.76
CA ASP A 173 8.85 12.69 -2.11
C ASP A 173 7.62 13.61 -2.24
N ASN A 174 6.44 13.02 -2.47
CA ASN A 174 5.16 13.71 -2.60
C ASN A 174 4.15 13.30 -1.52
N ALA A 175 4.62 12.84 -0.36
CA ALA A 175 3.76 12.41 0.74
C ALA A 175 3.94 13.29 1.98
N LEU A 176 2.88 13.33 2.77
CA LEU A 176 2.84 13.96 4.09
C LEU A 176 2.97 12.88 5.14
N LEU A 177 3.80 13.11 6.14
CA LEU A 177 3.79 12.32 7.36
C LEU A 177 2.48 12.61 8.11
N ILE A 178 1.80 11.58 8.50
CA ILE A 178 0.56 11.63 9.27
C ILE A 178 0.87 11.16 10.68
N GLU A 179 0.58 12.02 11.64
CA GLU A 179 0.63 11.72 13.07
C GLU A 179 -0.56 12.41 13.72
N ALA A 180 -1.50 11.64 14.25
CA ALA A 180 -2.67 12.14 14.92
C ALA A 180 -3.08 11.19 16.03
N GLU A 181 -3.52 11.75 17.14
CA GLU A 181 -4.00 11.00 18.30
C GLU A 181 -5.36 11.54 18.74
N ARG A 182 -6.21 10.65 19.16
CA ARG A 182 -7.51 11.00 19.74
C ARG A 182 -7.95 9.91 20.70
N GLU A 183 -8.16 10.28 21.97
CA GLU A 183 -8.39 9.32 23.05
C GLU A 183 -7.26 8.27 23.06
N ASP A 184 -7.59 6.98 23.09
CA ASP A 184 -6.61 5.89 23.10
C ASP A 184 -6.29 5.36 21.70
N MET A 185 -6.55 6.16 20.65
CA MET A 185 -6.28 5.79 19.26
C MET A 185 -5.20 6.65 18.66
N ARG A 186 -4.28 6.01 17.94
CA ARG A 186 -3.18 6.66 17.24
C ARG A 186 -3.23 6.34 15.75
N LEU A 187 -3.12 7.37 14.92
CA LEU A 187 -3.03 7.26 13.46
C LEU A 187 -1.66 7.75 13.01
N THR A 188 -0.91 6.87 12.34
CA THR A 188 0.40 7.19 11.77
C THR A 188 0.46 6.79 10.31
N GLY A 189 1.50 7.24 9.59
CA GLY A 189 1.78 6.80 8.24
C GLY A 189 2.08 7.92 7.26
N PHE A 190 1.83 7.63 5.99
CA PHE A 190 2.09 8.56 4.87
C PHE A 190 0.86 8.69 3.99
N ALA A 191 0.55 9.92 3.58
CA ALA A 191 -0.54 10.24 2.67
C ALA A 191 -0.06 11.17 1.57
N GLY A 192 -0.34 10.84 0.31
CA GLY A 192 0.09 11.61 -0.85
C GLY A 192 -0.51 13.02 -0.86
N LEU A 193 0.28 13.99 -1.29
CA LEU A 193 -0.20 15.34 -1.59
C LEU A 193 -1.36 15.26 -2.59
N PRO A 194 -2.34 16.18 -2.53
CA PRO A 194 -3.44 16.23 -3.50
C PRO A 194 -3.00 16.31 -4.96
N THR A 195 -1.83 16.89 -5.24
CA THR A 195 -1.21 16.95 -6.56
C THR A 195 -0.72 15.60 -7.07
N TRP A 196 -0.47 14.64 -6.17
CA TRP A 196 0.01 13.28 -6.47
C TRP A 196 -1.11 12.24 -6.31
N HIS A 197 -2.15 12.33 -7.12
CA HIS A 197 -3.33 11.45 -7.07
C HIS A 197 -3.26 10.31 -8.10
N ARG A 198 -4.16 9.33 -7.96
CA ARG A 198 -4.28 8.14 -8.83
C ARG A 198 -5.69 8.01 -9.39
N ALA A 199 -5.82 7.29 -10.52
CA ALA A 199 -7.11 7.01 -11.13
C ALA A 199 -7.93 5.97 -10.34
N THR A 200 -7.28 5.17 -9.49
CA THR A 200 -7.92 4.11 -8.70
C THR A 200 -7.43 4.13 -7.26
N ALA A 201 -8.20 3.53 -6.36
CA ALA A 201 -7.84 3.36 -4.95
C ALA A 201 -6.86 2.19 -4.69
N ALA A 202 -6.21 1.64 -5.72
CA ALA A 202 -5.34 0.47 -5.59
C ALA A 202 -4.10 0.72 -4.68
N MET A 203 -3.68 1.98 -4.56
CA MET A 203 -2.56 2.38 -3.69
C MET A 203 -3.04 2.92 -2.33
N GLN A 204 -4.19 2.50 -1.85
CA GLN A 204 -4.66 2.79 -0.50
C GLN A 204 -4.42 1.57 0.39
N TYR A 205 -3.46 1.71 1.30
CA TYR A 205 -3.09 0.70 2.27
C TYR A 205 -3.45 1.22 3.66
N VAL A 206 -4.33 0.50 4.34
CA VAL A 206 -4.75 0.85 5.70
C VAL A 206 -4.58 -0.37 6.58
N PHE A 207 -4.05 -0.13 7.77
CA PHE A 207 -3.76 -1.16 8.76
C PHE A 207 -4.43 -0.80 10.09
N VAL A 208 -4.93 -1.82 10.78
CA VAL A 208 -5.48 -1.71 12.13
C VAL A 208 -4.74 -2.72 13.01
N ASN A 209 -4.02 -2.25 14.02
CA ASN A 209 -3.18 -3.06 14.90
C ASN A 209 -2.28 -4.02 14.09
N GLY A 210 -1.56 -3.49 13.09
CA GLY A 210 -0.67 -4.25 12.20
C GLY A 210 -1.36 -5.12 11.14
N ARG A 211 -2.69 -5.20 11.14
CA ARG A 211 -3.47 -6.00 10.21
C ARG A 211 -3.89 -5.19 8.98
N PRO A 212 -3.59 -5.62 7.75
CA PRO A 212 -4.07 -4.95 6.55
C PRO A 212 -5.60 -5.11 6.41
N VAL A 213 -6.31 -4.00 6.25
CA VAL A 213 -7.77 -3.96 6.13
C VAL A 213 -8.24 -3.28 4.84
N ARG A 214 -9.45 -3.63 4.41
CA ARG A 214 -10.18 -3.00 3.30
C ARG A 214 -11.58 -2.65 3.77
N ASP A 215 -11.63 -1.78 4.76
CA ASP A 215 -12.87 -1.40 5.41
C ASP A 215 -13.53 -0.21 4.73
N LYS A 216 -14.87 -0.24 4.63
CA LYS A 216 -15.66 0.81 3.96
C LYS A 216 -15.70 2.12 4.73
N LEU A 217 -15.67 2.05 6.08
CA LEU A 217 -15.64 3.23 6.93
C LEU A 217 -14.34 3.99 6.71
N LEU A 218 -13.18 3.27 6.78
CA LEU A 218 -11.86 3.85 6.60
C LEU A 218 -11.67 4.41 5.19
N ALA A 219 -12.10 3.68 4.15
CA ALA A 219 -12.08 4.17 2.78
C ALA A 219 -12.96 5.41 2.60
N GLY A 220 -14.13 5.44 3.24
CA GLY A 220 -15.03 6.60 3.27
C GLY A 220 -14.43 7.79 4.01
N ALA A 221 -13.73 7.57 5.13
CA ALA A 221 -13.03 8.60 5.88
C ALA A 221 -11.89 9.23 5.06
N VAL A 222 -11.07 8.40 4.41
CA VAL A 222 -10.02 8.88 3.48
C VAL A 222 -10.62 9.73 2.36
N ARG A 223 -11.69 9.25 1.71
CA ARG A 223 -12.38 10.02 0.66
C ARG A 223 -12.90 11.35 1.20
N GLY A 224 -13.53 11.36 2.38
CA GLY A 224 -14.04 12.57 3.03
C GLY A 224 -12.95 13.57 3.39
N ALA A 225 -11.74 13.11 3.75
CA ALA A 225 -10.61 13.98 4.02
C ALA A 225 -10.10 14.70 2.76
N TYR A 226 -10.16 14.03 1.61
CA TYR A 226 -9.63 14.54 0.35
C TYR A 226 -10.67 15.18 -0.57
N ILE A 227 -11.95 15.21 -0.19
CA ILE A 227 -13.06 15.61 -1.08
C ILE A 227 -12.91 17.02 -1.64
N ASP A 228 -12.37 17.93 -0.81
CA ASP A 228 -12.20 19.35 -1.16
C ASP A 228 -10.89 19.61 -1.93
N PHE A 229 -10.02 18.60 -2.06
CA PHE A 229 -8.66 18.75 -2.59
C PHE A 229 -8.40 17.94 -3.86
N LEU A 230 -9.21 16.90 -4.15
CA LEU A 230 -8.99 16.04 -5.31
C LEU A 230 -10.06 16.27 -6.38
N PRO A 231 -9.67 16.22 -7.67
CA PRO A 231 -10.64 16.19 -8.75
C PRO A 231 -11.57 14.96 -8.64
N ALA A 232 -12.77 15.07 -9.18
CA ALA A 232 -13.73 13.96 -9.20
C ALA A 232 -13.13 12.70 -9.84
N GLY A 233 -13.39 11.54 -9.25
CA GLY A 233 -12.88 10.25 -9.73
C GLY A 233 -11.38 10.02 -9.49
N ARG A 234 -10.72 10.87 -8.70
CA ARG A 234 -9.32 10.66 -8.29
C ARG A 234 -9.22 10.18 -6.85
N HIS A 235 -8.13 9.48 -6.58
CA HIS A 235 -7.88 8.86 -5.28
C HIS A 235 -6.48 9.21 -4.78
N ALA A 236 -6.39 9.50 -3.48
CA ALA A 236 -5.11 9.63 -2.82
C ALA A 236 -4.42 8.25 -2.75
N ALA A 237 -3.10 8.23 -2.88
CA ALA A 237 -2.31 7.08 -2.45
C ALA A 237 -1.87 7.30 -1.00
N LEU A 238 -1.87 6.23 -0.20
CA LEU A 238 -1.52 6.33 1.22
C LEU A 238 -1.15 4.96 1.82
N ALA A 239 -0.42 5.02 2.93
CA ALA A 239 -0.20 3.91 3.83
C ALA A 239 -0.45 4.43 5.25
N LEU A 240 -1.58 4.06 5.86
CA LEU A 240 -2.02 4.52 7.18
C LEU A 240 -2.10 3.36 8.16
N TYR A 241 -1.68 3.61 9.38
CA TYR A 241 -1.64 2.66 10.48
C TYR A 241 -2.45 3.24 11.64
N LEU A 242 -3.52 2.56 11.98
CA LEU A 242 -4.37 2.86 13.12
C LEU A 242 -4.06 1.87 14.24
N GLU A 243 -3.66 2.38 15.37
CA GLU A 243 -3.45 1.64 16.60
C GLU A 243 -4.54 1.99 17.59
N CYS A 244 -5.14 0.98 18.21
CA CYS A 244 -6.19 1.13 19.22
C CYS A 244 -6.21 -0.09 20.14
N ASP A 245 -6.91 -0.01 21.28
CA ASP A 245 -7.13 -1.18 22.14
C ASP A 245 -7.80 -2.29 21.30
N PRO A 246 -7.26 -3.53 21.30
CA PRO A 246 -7.88 -4.65 20.59
C PRO A 246 -9.36 -4.87 20.94
N ARG A 247 -9.81 -4.48 22.13
CA ARG A 247 -11.21 -4.57 22.57
C ARG A 247 -12.14 -3.56 21.92
N GLU A 248 -11.60 -2.50 21.30
CA GLU A 248 -12.37 -1.48 20.59
C GLU A 248 -12.59 -1.86 19.10
N VAL A 249 -12.02 -2.99 18.64
CA VAL A 249 -12.15 -3.43 17.25
C VAL A 249 -12.39 -4.93 17.14
N ASP A 250 -13.51 -5.32 16.55
CA ASP A 250 -13.78 -6.71 16.17
C ASP A 250 -13.20 -6.99 14.78
N VAL A 251 -12.21 -7.86 14.71
CA VAL A 251 -11.54 -8.31 13.47
C VAL A 251 -12.13 -9.61 12.91
N ASN A 252 -13.10 -10.22 13.61
CA ASN A 252 -13.70 -11.49 13.25
C ASN A 252 -14.99 -11.34 12.42
N VAL A 253 -15.09 -10.28 11.63
CA VAL A 253 -16.29 -9.93 10.85
C VAL A 253 -16.37 -10.69 9.52
N HIS A 254 -15.23 -10.88 8.83
CA HIS A 254 -15.17 -11.48 7.50
C HIS A 254 -14.16 -12.63 7.44
N PRO A 255 -14.42 -13.73 6.72
CA PRO A 255 -13.48 -14.88 6.64
C PRO A 255 -12.08 -14.49 6.16
N ALA A 256 -11.97 -13.55 5.21
CA ALA A 256 -10.70 -13.02 4.73
C ALA A 256 -10.08 -11.96 5.67
N LYS A 257 -10.75 -11.63 6.80
CA LYS A 257 -10.29 -10.67 7.81
C LYS A 257 -9.93 -9.29 7.23
N ALA A 258 -10.52 -8.95 6.10
CA ALA A 258 -10.28 -7.68 5.41
C ALA A 258 -11.17 -6.54 5.92
N GLU A 259 -12.29 -6.86 6.58
CA GLU A 259 -13.19 -5.89 7.18
C GLU A 259 -13.11 -5.99 8.71
N VAL A 260 -13.25 -4.88 9.37
CA VAL A 260 -13.24 -4.76 10.83
C VAL A 260 -14.47 -3.99 11.30
N ARG A 261 -14.87 -4.17 12.55
CA ARG A 261 -15.97 -3.44 13.14
C ARG A 261 -15.47 -2.71 14.39
N PHE A 262 -15.47 -1.40 14.33
CA PHE A 262 -15.10 -0.56 15.47
C PHE A 262 -16.28 -0.39 16.42
N ARG A 263 -16.00 -0.31 17.69
CA ARG A 263 -16.97 -0.01 18.73
C ARG A 263 -17.52 1.41 18.58
N ASP A 264 -16.63 2.39 18.32
CA ASP A 264 -17.00 3.76 17.96
C ASP A 264 -16.53 4.12 16.54
N PRO A 265 -17.37 3.90 15.52
CA PRO A 265 -17.04 4.28 14.14
C PRO A 265 -16.91 5.79 13.93
N GLY A 266 -17.59 6.61 14.78
CA GLY A 266 -17.56 8.06 14.70
C GLY A 266 -16.21 8.63 15.12
N LEU A 267 -15.66 8.11 16.22
CA LEU A 267 -14.34 8.47 16.73
C LEU A 267 -13.24 8.15 15.69
N VAL A 268 -13.24 6.93 15.15
CA VAL A 268 -12.29 6.49 14.11
C VAL A 268 -12.38 7.37 12.86
N ARG A 269 -13.60 7.62 12.37
CA ARG A 269 -13.80 8.51 11.22
C ARG A 269 -13.29 9.91 11.50
N GLY A 270 -13.58 10.46 12.69
CA GLY A 270 -13.11 11.78 13.12
C GLY A 270 -11.60 11.89 13.16
N LEU A 271 -10.90 10.87 13.70
CA LEU A 271 -9.45 10.80 13.76
C LEU A 271 -8.84 10.77 12.35
N VAL A 272 -9.31 9.89 11.46
CA VAL A 272 -8.77 9.77 10.10
C VAL A 272 -9.02 11.05 9.29
N VAL A 273 -10.24 11.57 9.29
CA VAL A 273 -10.58 12.80 8.55
C VAL A 273 -9.81 13.99 9.10
N GLY A 274 -9.80 14.16 10.42
CA GLY A 274 -9.11 15.29 11.09
C GLY A 274 -7.61 15.25 10.87
N GLY A 275 -6.97 14.10 11.08
CA GLY A 275 -5.52 13.94 10.89
C GLY A 275 -5.08 14.22 9.45
N LEU A 276 -5.78 13.66 8.47
CA LEU A 276 -5.47 13.90 7.07
C LEU A 276 -5.72 15.36 6.65
N LYS A 277 -6.87 15.94 6.99
CA LYS A 277 -7.17 17.36 6.65
C LYS A 277 -6.17 18.31 7.30
N SER A 278 -5.81 18.10 8.55
CA SER A 278 -4.79 18.89 9.25
C SER A 278 -3.44 18.83 8.55
N ALA A 279 -2.97 17.63 8.18
CA ALA A 279 -1.70 17.47 7.48
C ALA A 279 -1.69 18.17 6.10
N ILE A 280 -2.77 18.02 5.31
CA ILE A 280 -2.90 18.65 4.00
C ILE A 280 -2.91 20.18 4.12
N THR A 281 -3.67 20.73 5.06
CA THR A 281 -3.78 22.17 5.29
C THR A 281 -2.44 22.76 5.74
N ASN A 282 -1.77 22.11 6.68
CA ASN A 282 -0.45 22.55 7.17
C ASN A 282 0.63 22.51 6.09
N ALA A 283 0.55 21.56 5.15
CA ALA A 283 1.45 21.52 4.00
C ALA A 283 1.20 22.69 3.04
N GLY A 284 -0.07 23.04 2.80
CA GLY A 284 -0.46 24.19 1.99
C GLY A 284 0.07 25.51 2.57
N HIS A 285 -0.04 25.70 3.88
CA HIS A 285 0.51 26.88 4.55
C HIS A 285 2.02 26.98 4.44
N ARG A 286 2.75 25.90 4.71
CA ARG A 286 4.22 25.86 4.56
C ARG A 286 4.68 26.17 3.14
N ALA A 287 3.99 25.65 2.13
CA ALA A 287 4.30 25.95 0.74
C ALA A 287 4.06 27.43 0.40
N ALA A 288 2.97 28.03 0.90
CA ALA A 288 2.68 29.46 0.71
C ALA A 288 3.70 30.35 1.40
N ASP A 289 4.13 30.02 2.61
CA ASP A 289 5.14 30.78 3.35
C ASP A 289 6.52 30.66 2.69
N SER A 290 6.89 29.49 2.20
CA SER A 290 8.13 29.28 1.45
C SER A 290 8.12 30.09 0.13
N ALA A 291 7.00 30.12 -0.57
CA ALA A 291 6.85 30.93 -1.79
C ALA A 291 6.96 32.45 -1.50
N ARG A 292 6.31 32.92 -0.42
CA ARG A 292 6.44 34.32 0.03
C ARG A 292 7.88 34.68 0.40
N ALA A 293 8.56 33.79 1.15
CA ALA A 293 9.96 33.99 1.51
C ALA A 293 10.87 34.01 0.27
N ALA A 294 10.63 33.13 -0.71
CA ALA A 294 11.37 33.12 -1.98
C ALA A 294 11.14 34.39 -2.78
N ILE A 295 9.92 34.91 -2.88
CA ILE A 295 9.58 36.16 -3.54
C ILE A 295 10.26 37.34 -2.82
N ALA A 296 10.20 37.38 -1.49
CA ALA A 296 10.88 38.41 -0.70
C ALA A 296 12.42 38.39 -0.89
N ALA A 297 13.02 37.19 -0.95
CA ALA A 297 14.44 37.00 -1.22
C ALA A 297 14.83 37.44 -2.65
N MET A 298 13.96 37.20 -3.62
CA MET A 298 14.15 37.71 -5.00
C MET A 298 14.02 39.24 -5.08
N GLN A 299 13.05 39.83 -4.35
CA GLN A 299 12.88 41.27 -4.27
C GLN A 299 14.02 41.96 -3.50
N GLY A 300 14.53 41.30 -2.44
CA GLY A 300 15.73 41.81 -1.73
C GLY A 300 17.04 41.67 -2.51
N ARG A 301 17.09 40.80 -3.55
CA ARG A 301 18.20 40.70 -4.51
C ARG A 301 18.04 41.56 -5.76
N ALA A 302 16.87 42.13 -5.99
CA ALA A 302 16.71 43.23 -6.92
C ALA A 302 17.47 44.40 -6.32
N GLY A 303 18.80 44.36 -6.45
CA GLY A 303 19.68 45.49 -6.18
C GLY A 303 19.06 46.69 -6.83
N VAL A 304 19.08 47.81 -6.10
CA VAL A 304 18.68 49.11 -6.55
C VAL A 304 19.02 49.26 -8.04
N PHE A 305 18.05 48.97 -8.91
CA PHE A 305 18.09 49.50 -10.24
C PHE A 305 17.94 51.01 -10.01
N GLN A 306 19.07 51.72 -9.91
CA GLN A 306 19.08 53.14 -10.02
C GLN A 306 18.42 53.45 -11.36
N SER A 307 17.18 53.88 -11.31
CA SER A 307 16.54 54.43 -12.48
C SER A 307 17.47 55.53 -13.00
N PRO A 308 17.86 55.50 -14.26
CA PRO A 308 18.64 56.61 -14.82
C PRO A 308 17.88 57.90 -14.53
N PRO A 309 18.58 58.98 -14.19
CA PRO A 309 17.93 60.26 -13.87
C PRO A 309 16.95 60.59 -15.00
N PRO A 310 15.78 61.18 -14.68
CA PRO A 310 14.83 61.57 -15.70
C PRO A 310 15.53 62.55 -16.65
N ARG A 311 15.65 62.14 -17.91
CA ARG A 311 16.09 63.05 -18.96
C ARG A 311 15.10 64.19 -18.99
N SER A 312 15.58 65.44 -18.91
CA SER A 312 14.74 66.60 -18.97
C SER A 312 13.88 66.54 -20.25
N SER A 313 12.60 66.79 -20.13
CA SER A 313 11.62 66.74 -21.23
C SER A 313 11.82 67.91 -22.26
N ALA A 314 12.95 68.64 -22.18
CA ALA A 314 13.23 69.76 -23.03
C ALA A 314 13.68 69.42 -24.47
N ASP A 315 14.11 68.15 -24.71
CA ASP A 315 14.64 67.75 -26.01
C ASP A 315 13.77 66.66 -26.71
N TRP A 316 12.51 66.49 -26.29
CA TRP A 316 11.60 65.54 -26.99
C TRP A 316 10.95 66.28 -28.20
N ASP A 317 11.48 66.03 -29.41
CA ASP A 317 10.82 66.45 -30.62
C ASP A 317 9.69 65.47 -31.02
N TRP A 318 8.48 65.81 -30.67
CA TRP A 318 7.27 65.01 -30.99
C TRP A 318 7.01 64.93 -32.50
N ARG A 319 7.71 65.66 -33.34
CA ARG A 319 7.59 65.62 -34.80
C ARG A 319 8.55 64.66 -35.46
N ALA A 320 9.54 64.15 -34.75
CA ALA A 320 10.38 63.05 -35.21
C ALA A 320 9.70 61.71 -34.89
N SER A 321 8.78 61.27 -35.75
CA SER A 321 8.18 59.95 -35.64
C SER A 321 9.26 58.90 -35.91
N PRO A 322 9.52 57.93 -35.02
CA PRO A 322 10.46 56.86 -35.33
C PRO A 322 9.95 56.12 -36.56
N ALA A 323 10.76 55.96 -37.59
CA ALA A 323 10.44 55.15 -38.76
C ALA A 323 10.08 53.77 -38.31
N ALA A 324 8.92 53.27 -38.71
CA ALA A 324 8.50 51.89 -38.41
C ALA A 324 9.56 50.91 -38.93
N PRO A 325 10.01 49.90 -38.15
CA PRO A 325 10.95 48.93 -38.66
C PRO A 325 10.29 48.18 -39.83
N SER A 326 10.89 48.29 -41.00
CA SER A 326 10.50 47.56 -42.20
C SER A 326 10.88 46.09 -41.96
N GLY A 327 9.90 45.25 -41.58
CA GLY A 327 10.21 43.85 -41.34
C GLY A 327 9.10 42.94 -40.81
N PHE A 328 7.90 43.45 -40.53
CA PHE A 328 6.77 42.62 -40.20
C PHE A 328 5.83 42.52 -41.41
N GLY A 329 6.16 41.63 -42.37
CA GLY A 329 5.25 41.23 -43.39
C GLY A 329 4.23 40.27 -42.76
N GLU A 330 2.95 40.61 -42.74
CA GLU A 330 1.90 39.69 -42.40
C GLU A 330 1.95 38.48 -43.37
N ALA A 331 2.24 37.30 -42.83
CA ALA A 331 2.10 36.08 -43.61
C ALA A 331 0.62 35.90 -43.97
N ARG A 332 0.30 36.01 -45.28
CA ARG A 332 -1.03 35.71 -45.79
C ARG A 332 -1.36 34.24 -45.42
N GLN A 333 -2.40 34.06 -44.65
CA GLN A 333 -2.98 32.76 -44.33
C GLN A 333 -3.53 32.14 -45.67
N ALA A 334 -2.98 31.02 -46.06
CA ALA A 334 -3.50 30.28 -47.21
C ALA A 334 -4.93 29.79 -46.91
N ALA A 335 -5.85 30.06 -47.85
CA ALA A 335 -7.21 29.55 -47.74
C ALA A 335 -7.20 28.03 -47.86
N PHE A 336 -7.95 27.35 -46.97
CA PHE A 336 -8.22 25.92 -47.09
C PHE A 336 -9.13 25.68 -48.32
N ASP A 337 -8.64 24.89 -49.27
CA ASP A 337 -9.43 24.39 -50.39
C ASP A 337 -10.24 23.21 -49.90
N VAL A 338 -11.54 23.38 -49.74
CA VAL A 338 -12.49 22.30 -49.42
C VAL A 338 -12.93 21.71 -50.73
N GLY A 339 -12.21 20.69 -51.19
CA GLY A 339 -12.63 19.91 -52.37
C GLY A 339 -14.03 19.32 -52.19
N ASP A 340 -14.89 19.52 -53.19
CA ASP A 340 -16.23 18.95 -53.25
C ASP A 340 -16.16 17.42 -53.11
N VAL A 341 -16.87 16.88 -52.12
CA VAL A 341 -17.15 15.45 -52.00
C VAL A 341 -18.46 15.20 -52.71
N ALA A 342 -18.36 14.55 -53.85
CA ALA A 342 -19.49 13.97 -54.59
C ALA A 342 -19.87 12.59 -54.00
#